data_595b0bb38861cabe74d2823e0d2977a6
#
_entry.id   595b0bb38861cabe74d2823e0d2977a6
#
_cell.length_a   1.000
_cell.length_b   1.000
_cell.length_c   1.000
_cell.angle_alpha   90.00
_cell.angle_beta   90.00
_cell.angle_gamma   90.00
#
_symmetry.space_group_name_H-M   'P 1'
#
loop_
_entity.id
_entity.type
_entity.pdbx_description
1 polymer ?
#
loop_
_entity_poly.entity_id
_entity_poly.type
_entity_poly.pdbx_seq_one_letter_code
_entity_poly.pdbx_strand_id
1 'polypeptide(L)'
;MLSNKISRLLIIVNLLSENREGLSKTDIMKAVEKKFALQNEPFDYKDLAFKRDIKDVRIDLGLEVIYDRKHDCYRLCSLEVDDSRVELLLNSFKVFTALIQHSGLPEHIIPEKRKSNGLEHFSTISEAIGLKKYLEFQYFKYDINQIEIKKIKPFALKESKNRWYVIGCYENKTDLRAFGLDRISNLSTLGQHYKTKINIATINKYYEDSFAMFTNEKVENVKIRYDLRDGNYVKSYPIHHSQVCELNDEKTGYNVSLKIQITLDFIMELMSRAWSVEVIEPLHLKEYLAKIFEDAQVRNT
;
A
#
# COMPACT_ATOMS: atom_id res chain seq x y z
N MET A 1 -1.37 -7.03 23.63
CA MET A 1 -0.97 -8.28 22.94
C MET A 1 -2.03 -8.63 21.91
N LEU A 2 -1.63 -8.95 20.68
CA LEU A 2 -2.53 -9.66 19.76
C LEU A 2 -2.96 -10.95 20.43
N SER A 3 -4.23 -11.36 20.29
CA SER A 3 -4.65 -12.63 20.88
C SER A 3 -3.80 -13.76 20.26
N ASN A 4 -3.42 -14.77 21.06
CA ASN A 4 -2.63 -15.93 20.60
C ASN A 4 -3.24 -16.58 19.34
N LYS A 5 -4.58 -16.48 19.16
CA LYS A 5 -5.28 -16.93 17.96
C LYS A 5 -4.81 -16.15 16.71
N ILE A 6 -4.90 -14.83 16.70
CA ILE A 6 -4.52 -14.00 15.54
C ILE A 6 -3.04 -14.23 15.18
N SER A 7 -2.17 -14.33 16.19
CA SER A 7 -0.75 -14.62 15.97
C SER A 7 -0.55 -15.95 15.24
N ARG A 8 -1.28 -17.02 15.63
CA ARG A 8 -1.22 -18.32 14.95
C ARG A 8 -1.69 -18.22 13.50
N LEU A 9 -2.83 -17.56 13.25
CA LEU A 9 -3.35 -17.40 11.89
C LEU A 9 -2.35 -16.69 10.98
N LEU A 10 -1.75 -15.60 11.45
CA LEU A 10 -0.76 -14.85 10.69
C LEU A 10 0.53 -15.64 10.45
N ILE A 11 0.96 -16.46 11.43
CA ILE A 11 2.11 -17.37 11.25
C ILE A 11 1.80 -18.40 10.15
N ILE A 12 0.63 -19.02 10.17
CA ILE A 12 0.21 -20.01 9.16
C ILE A 12 0.20 -19.37 7.77
N VAL A 13 -0.44 -18.21 7.63
CA VAL A 13 -0.52 -17.50 6.34
C VAL A 13 0.87 -17.10 5.84
N ASN A 14 1.75 -16.59 6.72
CA ASN A 14 3.11 -16.25 6.35
C ASN A 14 3.91 -17.48 5.87
N LEU A 15 3.83 -18.59 6.59
CA LEU A 15 4.50 -19.83 6.18
C LEU A 15 4.04 -20.32 4.81
N LEU A 16 2.72 -20.29 4.57
CA LEU A 16 2.17 -20.74 3.28
C LEU A 16 2.43 -19.74 2.14
N SER A 17 2.55 -18.45 2.42
CA SER A 17 2.94 -17.45 1.41
C SER A 17 4.39 -17.58 0.95
N GLU A 18 5.28 -17.98 1.86
CA GLU A 18 6.70 -18.22 1.58
C GLU A 18 6.94 -19.59 0.90
N ASN A 19 6.02 -20.53 1.06
CA ASN A 19 6.11 -21.89 0.52
C ASN A 19 4.96 -22.18 -0.45
N ARG A 20 5.07 -21.65 -1.67
CA ARG A 20 4.02 -21.77 -2.71
C ARG A 20 3.70 -23.21 -3.11
N GLU A 21 4.67 -24.12 -2.99
CA GLU A 21 4.50 -25.57 -3.22
C GLU A 21 3.59 -26.21 -2.17
N GLY A 22 3.40 -25.54 -1.04
CA GLY A 22 2.62 -26.00 0.10
C GLY A 22 3.49 -26.62 1.21
N LEU A 23 2.89 -26.82 2.37
CA LEU A 23 3.52 -27.44 3.53
C LEU A 23 2.66 -28.55 4.09
N SER A 24 3.28 -29.60 4.62
CA SER A 24 2.55 -30.64 5.35
C SER A 24 1.95 -30.08 6.64
N LYS A 25 0.86 -30.71 7.12
CA LYS A 25 0.26 -30.36 8.41
C LYS A 25 1.29 -30.35 9.55
N THR A 26 2.14 -31.38 9.55
CA THR A 26 3.16 -31.55 10.58
C THR A 26 4.17 -30.42 10.59
N ASP A 27 4.60 -29.96 9.41
CA ASP A 27 5.58 -28.89 9.30
C ASP A 27 4.98 -27.54 9.72
N ILE A 28 3.74 -27.28 9.34
CA ILE A 28 3.04 -26.07 9.80
C ILE A 28 2.90 -26.07 11.32
N MET A 29 2.45 -27.18 11.91
CA MET A 29 2.28 -27.29 13.36
C MET A 29 3.60 -27.07 14.12
N LYS A 30 4.66 -27.76 13.71
CA LYS A 30 6.01 -27.58 14.29
C LYS A 30 6.52 -26.17 14.17
N ALA A 31 6.30 -25.50 13.03
CA ALA A 31 6.74 -24.13 12.82
C ALA A 31 5.98 -23.14 13.72
N VAL A 32 4.68 -23.35 13.93
CA VAL A 32 3.86 -22.57 14.86
C VAL A 32 4.39 -22.76 16.29
N GLU A 33 4.54 -23.99 16.75
CA GLU A 33 5.08 -24.30 18.08
C GLU A 33 6.45 -23.68 18.33
N LYS A 34 7.36 -23.79 17.35
CA LYS A 34 8.71 -23.20 17.43
C LYS A 34 8.64 -21.68 17.60
N LYS A 35 7.73 -20.98 16.88
CA LYS A 35 7.59 -19.53 17.00
C LYS A 35 7.04 -19.11 18.36
N PHE A 36 6.12 -19.87 18.94
CA PHE A 36 5.63 -19.60 20.29
C PHE A 36 6.66 -19.93 21.38
N ALA A 37 7.43 -20.99 21.22
CA ALA A 37 8.52 -21.33 22.14
C ALA A 37 9.60 -20.23 22.21
N LEU A 38 9.89 -19.56 21.10
CA LEU A 38 10.81 -18.42 21.05
C LEU A 38 10.29 -17.20 21.83
N GLN A 39 8.99 -17.12 22.11
CA GLN A 39 8.36 -16.07 22.92
C GLN A 39 8.22 -16.46 24.40
N ASN A 40 8.91 -17.52 24.86
CA ASN A 40 8.76 -18.11 26.19
C ASN A 40 7.34 -18.55 26.55
N GLU A 41 6.51 -18.83 25.56
CA GLU A 41 5.17 -19.39 25.70
C GLU A 41 5.16 -20.81 25.10
N PRO A 42 5.51 -21.89 25.85
CA PRO A 42 5.43 -23.24 25.34
C PRO A 42 3.97 -23.55 24.98
N PHE A 43 3.75 -23.97 23.74
CA PHE A 43 2.44 -24.19 23.19
C PHE A 43 2.35 -25.57 22.51
N ASP A 44 1.49 -26.45 23.04
CA ASP A 44 1.16 -27.75 22.44
C ASP A 44 0.04 -27.54 21.40
N TYR A 45 0.40 -27.53 20.12
CA TYR A 45 -0.51 -27.24 19.03
C TYR A 45 -1.26 -28.50 18.58
N LYS A 46 -2.45 -28.70 19.13
CA LYS A 46 -3.26 -29.89 18.88
C LYS A 46 -4.01 -29.84 17.53
N ASP A 47 -4.28 -31.01 16.96
CA ASP A 47 -4.99 -31.22 15.70
C ASP A 47 -6.32 -30.45 15.58
N LEU A 48 -7.09 -30.43 16.67
CA LEU A 48 -8.37 -29.70 16.68
C LEU A 48 -8.17 -28.19 16.58
N ALA A 49 -7.12 -27.65 17.22
CA ALA A 49 -6.78 -26.24 17.12
C ALA A 49 -6.31 -25.89 15.70
N PHE A 50 -5.44 -26.74 15.11
CA PHE A 50 -5.01 -26.57 13.73
C PHE A 50 -6.20 -26.52 12.74
N LYS A 51 -7.09 -27.50 12.80
CA LYS A 51 -8.29 -27.54 11.92
C LYS A 51 -9.16 -26.29 12.08
N ARG A 52 -9.30 -25.79 13.31
CA ARG A 52 -10.03 -24.55 13.59
C ARG A 52 -9.31 -23.34 13.01
N ASP A 53 -8.01 -23.24 13.24
CA ASP A 53 -7.21 -22.13 12.74
C ASP A 53 -7.22 -22.06 11.21
N ILE A 54 -7.11 -23.19 10.49
CA ILE A 54 -7.28 -23.22 9.02
C ILE A 54 -8.63 -22.66 8.56
N LYS A 55 -9.72 -22.99 9.26
CA LYS A 55 -11.03 -22.43 8.97
C LYS A 55 -11.11 -20.94 9.32
N ASP A 56 -10.50 -20.56 10.43
CA ASP A 56 -10.51 -19.17 10.92
C ASP A 56 -9.67 -18.23 10.06
N VAL A 57 -8.63 -18.72 9.35
CA VAL A 57 -7.92 -17.94 8.32
C VAL A 57 -8.90 -17.39 7.29
N ARG A 58 -9.89 -18.18 6.85
CA ARG A 58 -10.92 -17.72 5.93
C ARG A 58 -11.89 -16.73 6.58
N ILE A 59 -12.30 -17.01 7.81
CA ILE A 59 -13.33 -16.19 8.51
C ILE A 59 -12.74 -14.83 8.92
N ASP A 60 -11.57 -14.84 9.56
CA ASP A 60 -10.99 -13.66 10.20
C ASP A 60 -10.09 -12.85 9.26
N LEU A 61 -9.40 -13.50 8.29
CA LEU A 61 -8.48 -12.86 7.37
C LEU A 61 -8.98 -12.81 5.92
N GLY A 62 -10.07 -13.50 5.60
CA GLY A 62 -10.63 -13.56 4.25
C GLY A 62 -9.76 -14.35 3.25
N LEU A 63 -8.79 -15.15 3.74
CA LEU A 63 -7.86 -15.92 2.94
C LEU A 63 -8.23 -17.39 2.95
N GLU A 64 -8.16 -18.06 1.80
CA GLU A 64 -8.51 -19.47 1.70
C GLU A 64 -7.28 -20.37 1.71
N VAL A 65 -7.23 -21.31 2.64
CA VAL A 65 -6.22 -22.38 2.70
C VAL A 65 -6.86 -23.67 2.21
N ILE A 66 -6.30 -24.26 1.16
CA ILE A 66 -6.76 -25.53 0.59
C ILE A 66 -5.83 -26.68 0.95
N TYR A 67 -6.39 -27.87 1.11
CA TYR A 67 -5.63 -29.10 1.27
C TYR A 67 -5.52 -29.83 -0.06
N ASP A 68 -4.29 -29.96 -0.56
CA ASP A 68 -3.97 -30.73 -1.75
C ASP A 68 -3.75 -32.20 -1.39
N ARG A 69 -4.75 -33.03 -1.68
CA ARG A 69 -4.71 -34.48 -1.38
C ARG A 69 -3.63 -35.22 -2.13
N LYS A 70 -3.25 -34.75 -3.32
CA LYS A 70 -2.24 -35.40 -4.17
C LYS A 70 -0.83 -35.27 -3.57
N HIS A 71 -0.56 -34.15 -2.94
CA HIS A 71 0.76 -33.82 -2.41
C HIS A 71 0.79 -33.82 -0.88
N ASP A 72 -0.31 -34.17 -0.22
CA ASP A 72 -0.47 -34.17 1.25
C ASP A 72 0.01 -32.87 1.90
N CYS A 73 -0.39 -31.73 1.31
CA CYS A 73 0.04 -30.43 1.78
C CYS A 73 -1.12 -29.39 1.80
N TYR A 74 -0.93 -28.38 2.63
CA TYR A 74 -1.77 -27.19 2.67
C TYR A 74 -1.13 -26.10 1.83
N ARG A 75 -1.94 -25.41 1.04
CA ARG A 75 -1.51 -24.25 0.22
C ARG A 75 -2.45 -23.09 0.49
N LEU A 76 -1.89 -21.91 0.46
CA LEU A 76 -2.72 -20.72 0.33
C LEU A 76 -3.35 -20.77 -1.06
N CYS A 77 -4.66 -20.81 -1.17
CA CYS A 77 -5.32 -20.66 -2.45
C CYS A 77 -4.91 -19.31 -2.98
N SER A 78 -4.33 -19.29 -4.17
CA SER A 78 -4.07 -18.04 -4.85
C SER A 78 -5.43 -17.36 -5.11
N LEU A 79 -5.84 -16.54 -4.17
CA LEU A 79 -6.33 -15.25 -4.55
C LEU A 79 -5.27 -14.76 -5.51
N GLU A 80 -5.65 -14.29 -6.69
CA GLU A 80 -4.71 -13.71 -7.65
C GLU A 80 -3.62 -13.02 -6.84
N VAL A 81 -2.38 -13.55 -6.90
CA VAL A 81 -1.30 -13.37 -5.91
C VAL A 81 -0.79 -11.92 -5.81
N ASP A 82 -1.53 -10.98 -6.35
CA ASP A 82 -1.31 -9.54 -6.32
C ASP A 82 -2.26 -8.78 -5.37
N ASP A 83 -2.81 -9.43 -4.34
CA ASP A 83 -3.54 -8.67 -3.34
C ASP A 83 -2.55 -7.92 -2.42
N SER A 84 -2.23 -6.70 -2.81
CA SER A 84 -1.39 -5.77 -2.03
C SER A 84 -1.83 -5.62 -0.57
N ARG A 85 -3.10 -5.93 -0.25
CA ARG A 85 -3.64 -5.92 1.12
C ARG A 85 -3.07 -7.07 1.94
N VAL A 86 -2.94 -8.26 1.34
CA VAL A 86 -2.35 -9.43 2.00
C VAL A 86 -0.87 -9.19 2.24
N GLU A 87 -0.17 -8.64 1.26
CA GLU A 87 1.24 -8.27 1.40
C GLU A 87 1.46 -7.23 2.51
N LEU A 88 0.64 -6.17 2.54
CA LEU A 88 0.66 -5.17 3.60
C LEU A 88 0.44 -5.80 4.98
N LEU A 89 -0.55 -6.71 5.11
CA LEU A 89 -0.83 -7.41 6.36
C LEU A 89 0.37 -8.25 6.81
N LEU A 90 0.94 -9.05 5.90
CA LEU A 90 2.07 -9.93 6.22
C LEU A 90 3.34 -9.13 6.56
N ASN A 91 3.65 -8.07 5.81
CA ASN A 91 4.80 -7.22 6.08
C ASN A 91 4.65 -6.48 7.42
N SER A 92 3.45 -5.94 7.71
CA SER A 92 3.16 -5.33 9.01
C SER A 92 3.31 -6.33 10.15
N PHE A 93 2.86 -7.57 9.97
CA PHE A 93 3.02 -8.63 10.96
C PHE A 93 4.48 -9.04 11.16
N LYS A 94 5.28 -9.16 10.10
CA LYS A 94 6.73 -9.45 10.19
C LYS A 94 7.45 -8.38 11.01
N VAL A 95 7.20 -7.11 10.72
CA VAL A 95 7.76 -5.98 11.49
C VAL A 95 7.29 -6.03 12.94
N PHE A 96 5.98 -6.19 13.17
CA PHE A 96 5.42 -6.27 14.52
C PHE A 96 6.03 -7.42 15.33
N THR A 97 6.14 -8.63 14.75
CA THR A 97 6.75 -9.79 15.46
C THR A 97 8.21 -9.56 15.78
N ALA A 98 8.98 -8.94 14.89
CA ALA A 98 10.37 -8.59 15.16
C ALA A 98 10.51 -7.59 16.33
N LEU A 99 9.58 -6.64 16.44
CA LEU A 99 9.56 -5.63 17.51
C LEU A 99 9.21 -6.22 18.89
N ILE A 100 8.39 -7.30 18.94
CA ILE A 100 7.93 -7.88 20.22
C ILE A 100 8.75 -9.10 20.69
N GLN A 101 9.64 -9.65 19.84
CA GLN A 101 10.46 -10.83 20.19
C GLN A 101 11.45 -10.58 21.34
N HIS A 102 11.75 -9.34 21.64
CA HIS A 102 12.63 -8.95 22.75
C HIS A 102 11.81 -8.20 23.79
N SER A 103 12.09 -8.36 25.05
CA SER A 103 11.35 -7.78 26.21
C SER A 103 11.27 -6.23 26.20
N GLY A 104 11.12 -5.61 25.04
CA GLY A 104 11.06 -4.19 24.76
C GLY A 104 11.31 -3.92 23.28
N LEU A 105 11.24 -2.66 22.87
CA LEU A 105 11.61 -2.26 21.51
C LEU A 105 13.12 -2.46 21.33
N PRO A 106 13.56 -3.27 20.35
CA PRO A 106 14.97 -3.53 20.14
C PRO A 106 15.70 -2.24 19.71
N GLU A 107 16.75 -1.87 20.42
CA GLU A 107 17.54 -0.65 20.14
C GLU A 107 18.19 -0.66 18.74
N HIS A 108 18.43 -1.86 18.19
CA HIS A 108 19.00 -2.03 16.84
C HIS A 108 18.01 -1.82 15.70
N ILE A 109 16.71 -1.62 15.98
CA ILE A 109 15.70 -1.28 14.97
C ILE A 109 15.48 0.23 14.99
N ILE A 110 15.96 0.90 13.93
CA ILE A 110 15.90 2.36 13.81
C ILE A 110 14.79 2.72 12.80
N PRO A 111 13.64 3.18 13.26
CA PRO A 111 12.55 3.56 12.36
C PRO A 111 12.84 4.90 11.65
N GLU A 112 12.19 5.11 10.51
CA GLU A 112 12.18 6.42 9.84
C GLU A 112 11.61 7.49 10.77
N LYS A 113 12.31 8.61 10.90
CA LYS A 113 11.88 9.74 11.75
C LYS A 113 10.74 10.55 11.14
N ARG A 114 10.67 10.62 9.81
CA ARG A 114 9.55 11.27 9.11
C ARG A 114 8.32 10.39 9.22
N LYS A 115 7.32 10.86 9.93
CA LYS A 115 6.06 10.14 10.13
C LYS A 115 4.93 10.87 9.44
N SER A 116 4.05 10.11 8.79
CA SER A 116 2.75 10.63 8.39
C SER A 116 1.87 10.73 9.64
N ASN A 117 1.27 11.88 9.85
CA ASN A 117 0.22 12.08 10.86
C ASN A 117 -1.13 11.58 10.31
N GLY A 118 -2.14 11.48 11.19
CA GLY A 118 -3.52 11.20 10.80
C GLY A 118 -3.93 9.72 10.94
N LEU A 119 -3.01 8.81 11.33
CA LEU A 119 -3.36 7.41 11.59
C LEU A 119 -4.35 7.24 12.75
N GLU A 120 -4.44 8.19 13.65
CA GLU A 120 -5.45 8.25 14.71
C GLU A 120 -6.88 8.27 14.18
N HIS A 121 -7.08 8.74 12.95
CA HIS A 121 -8.38 8.79 12.26
C HIS A 121 -8.73 7.49 11.52
N PHE A 122 -7.76 6.59 11.34
CA PHE A 122 -7.89 5.42 10.46
C PHE A 122 -9.05 4.49 10.86
N SER A 123 -9.16 4.14 12.14
CA SER A 123 -10.20 3.24 12.64
C SER A 123 -11.60 3.84 12.49
N THR A 124 -11.77 5.12 12.86
CA THR A 124 -13.03 5.84 12.74
C THR A 124 -13.50 5.92 11.30
N ILE A 125 -12.58 6.21 10.36
CA ILE A 125 -12.89 6.29 8.93
C ILE A 125 -13.24 4.90 8.39
N SER A 126 -12.47 3.87 8.76
CA SER A 126 -12.71 2.48 8.33
C SER A 126 -14.09 1.98 8.78
N GLU A 127 -14.48 2.28 10.02
CA GLU A 127 -15.80 1.96 10.55
C GLU A 127 -16.90 2.71 9.79
N ALA A 128 -16.74 4.01 9.54
CA ALA A 128 -17.70 4.81 8.80
C ALA A 128 -17.90 4.30 7.36
N ILE A 129 -16.84 3.83 6.69
CA ILE A 129 -16.93 3.17 5.38
C ILE A 129 -17.78 1.90 5.48
N GLY A 130 -17.46 1.02 6.44
CA GLY A 130 -18.19 -0.24 6.65
C GLY A 130 -19.68 -0.02 6.94
N LEU A 131 -20.01 0.96 7.76
CA LEU A 131 -21.37 1.34 8.12
C LEU A 131 -22.05 2.27 7.12
N LYS A 132 -21.37 2.72 6.07
CA LYS A 132 -21.85 3.71 5.07
C LYS A 132 -22.37 4.99 5.72
N LYS A 133 -21.66 5.52 6.70
CA LYS A 133 -21.97 6.75 7.39
C LYS A 133 -21.20 7.92 6.80
N TYR A 134 -21.83 9.10 6.79
CA TYR A 134 -21.14 10.33 6.43
C TYR A 134 -20.08 10.68 7.46
N LEU A 135 -18.98 11.26 6.96
CA LEU A 135 -17.95 11.90 7.77
C LEU A 135 -18.06 13.42 7.62
N GLU A 136 -17.85 14.11 8.75
CA GLU A 136 -17.65 15.55 8.79
C GLU A 136 -16.33 15.84 9.49
N PHE A 137 -15.53 16.75 8.94
CA PHE A 137 -14.23 17.11 9.49
C PHE A 137 -13.78 18.49 9.02
N GLN A 138 -12.86 19.08 9.75
CA GLN A 138 -12.09 20.23 9.31
C GLN A 138 -10.90 19.74 8.47
N TYR A 139 -10.71 20.37 7.31
CA TYR A 139 -9.65 20.01 6.36
C TYR A 139 -8.75 21.20 6.05
N PHE A 140 -7.46 21.08 6.36
CA PHE A 140 -6.49 22.10 6.08
C PHE A 140 -6.03 22.05 4.63
N LYS A 141 -6.30 23.10 3.87
CA LYS A 141 -5.90 23.25 2.47
C LYS A 141 -4.56 23.97 2.39
N TYR A 142 -3.55 23.27 1.91
CA TYR A 142 -2.18 23.79 1.82
C TYR A 142 -2.03 24.90 0.76
N ASP A 143 -2.81 24.84 -0.32
CA ASP A 143 -2.75 25.77 -1.43
C ASP A 143 -3.18 27.20 -1.06
N ILE A 144 -4.17 27.32 -0.19
CA ILE A 144 -4.74 28.62 0.25
C ILE A 144 -4.53 28.89 1.74
N ASN A 145 -3.85 27.97 2.46
CA ASN A 145 -3.57 28.07 3.89
C ASN A 145 -4.84 28.32 4.75
N GLN A 146 -5.92 27.61 4.45
CA GLN A 146 -7.23 27.77 5.10
C GLN A 146 -7.80 26.44 5.56
N ILE A 147 -8.65 26.49 6.59
CA ILE A 147 -9.43 25.36 7.06
C ILE A 147 -10.84 25.46 6.51
N GLU A 148 -11.33 24.37 5.93
CA GLU A 148 -12.70 24.25 5.44
C GLU A 148 -13.38 23.05 6.09
N ILE A 149 -14.66 23.16 6.41
CA ILE A 149 -15.45 22.02 6.86
C ILE A 149 -15.83 21.18 5.63
N LYS A 150 -15.62 19.88 5.72
CA LYS A 150 -15.95 18.91 4.68
C LYS A 150 -16.95 17.89 5.20
N LYS A 151 -17.99 17.63 4.44
CA LYS A 151 -18.94 16.51 4.63
C LYS A 151 -18.86 15.60 3.42
N ILE A 152 -18.50 14.34 3.65
CA ILE A 152 -18.27 13.37 2.58
C ILE A 152 -18.96 12.03 2.83
N LYS A 153 -19.18 11.29 1.73
CA LYS A 153 -19.44 9.84 1.73
C LYS A 153 -18.09 9.14 1.56
N PRO A 154 -17.52 8.51 2.58
CA PRO A 154 -16.25 7.81 2.45
C PRO A 154 -16.45 6.44 1.79
N PHE A 155 -15.52 6.01 0.91
CA PHE A 155 -15.61 4.75 0.17
C PHE A 155 -14.40 3.85 0.35
N ALA A 156 -13.20 4.41 0.53
CA ALA A 156 -11.97 3.66 0.71
C ALA A 156 -10.91 4.45 1.48
N LEU A 157 -9.96 3.72 2.06
CA LEU A 157 -8.68 4.24 2.52
C LEU A 157 -7.61 3.80 1.52
N LYS A 158 -6.78 4.74 1.04
CA LYS A 158 -5.69 4.48 0.10
C LYS A 158 -4.38 4.99 0.67
N GLU A 159 -3.37 4.13 0.66
CA GLU A 159 -2.00 4.54 0.96
C GLU A 159 -1.30 5.03 -0.32
N SER A 160 -0.51 6.07 -0.17
CA SER A 160 0.38 6.56 -1.22
C SER A 160 1.55 7.32 -0.60
N LYS A 161 2.78 6.93 -0.95
CA LYS A 161 4.03 7.57 -0.48
C LYS A 161 4.06 7.78 1.04
N ASN A 162 3.76 6.72 1.79
CA ASN A 162 3.71 6.70 3.26
C ASN A 162 2.68 7.67 3.87
N ARG A 163 1.67 8.08 3.11
CA ARG A 163 0.53 8.86 3.60
C ARG A 163 -0.77 8.13 3.33
N TRP A 164 -1.70 8.25 4.24
CA TRP A 164 -3.05 7.71 4.07
C TRP A 164 -4.03 8.78 3.63
N TYR A 165 -4.96 8.37 2.78
CA TYR A 165 -6.01 9.22 2.23
C TYR A 165 -7.36 8.52 2.37
N VAL A 166 -8.40 9.27 2.75
CA VAL A 166 -9.76 8.81 2.57
C VAL A 166 -10.25 9.24 1.19
N ILE A 167 -10.73 8.25 0.43
CA ILE A 167 -11.36 8.46 -0.87
C ILE A 167 -12.87 8.54 -0.64
N GLY A 168 -13.49 9.59 -1.14
CA GLY A 168 -14.92 9.81 -1.00
C GLY A 168 -15.46 10.82 -2.00
N CYS A 169 -16.72 11.18 -1.86
CA CYS A 169 -17.32 12.28 -2.61
C CYS A 169 -18.15 13.18 -1.68
N TYR A 170 -18.35 14.41 -2.08
CA TYR A 170 -19.26 15.30 -1.37
C TYR A 170 -20.71 14.78 -1.42
N GLU A 171 -21.55 15.22 -0.48
CA GLU A 171 -22.93 14.74 -0.31
C GLU A 171 -23.72 14.72 -1.62
N ASN A 172 -23.66 15.80 -2.41
CA ASN A 172 -24.44 15.98 -3.63
C ASN A 172 -23.61 15.81 -4.92
N LYS A 173 -22.43 15.15 -4.82
CA LYS A 173 -21.52 14.91 -5.95
C LYS A 173 -21.17 13.44 -6.07
N THR A 174 -20.71 13.07 -7.25
CA THR A 174 -20.24 11.71 -7.58
C THR A 174 -18.73 11.67 -7.84
N ASP A 175 -18.11 12.83 -8.05
CA ASP A 175 -16.68 12.93 -8.33
C ASP A 175 -15.87 12.46 -7.14
N LEU A 176 -14.99 11.51 -7.38
CA LEU A 176 -14.07 11.03 -6.36
C LEU A 176 -13.08 12.13 -5.96
N ARG A 177 -12.85 12.22 -4.67
CA ARG A 177 -11.89 13.13 -4.05
C ARG A 177 -11.06 12.37 -3.03
N ALA A 178 -9.81 12.76 -2.91
CA ALA A 178 -8.89 12.24 -1.90
C ALA A 178 -8.60 13.31 -0.85
N PHE A 179 -8.67 12.91 0.42
CA PHE A 179 -8.37 13.78 1.55
C PHE A 179 -7.26 13.12 2.39
N GLY A 180 -6.08 13.74 2.47
CA GLY A 180 -4.99 13.27 3.30
C GLY A 180 -5.38 13.30 4.77
N LEU A 181 -5.17 12.18 5.48
CA LEU A 181 -5.54 12.05 6.89
C LEU A 181 -4.74 13.02 7.78
N ASP A 182 -3.52 13.32 7.37
CA ASP A 182 -2.62 14.28 8.04
C ASP A 182 -3.12 15.74 8.03
N ARG A 183 -4.15 16.02 7.24
CA ARG A 183 -4.79 17.34 7.12
C ARG A 183 -6.21 17.40 7.71
N ILE A 184 -6.63 16.30 8.34
CA ILE A 184 -7.94 16.17 8.97
C ILE A 184 -7.83 16.52 10.44
N SER A 185 -8.79 17.31 10.95
CA SER A 185 -9.01 17.57 12.37
C SER A 185 -10.50 17.60 12.69
N ASN A 186 -10.86 17.44 13.95
CA ASN A 186 -12.25 17.44 14.43
C ASN A 186 -13.15 16.47 13.63
N LEU A 187 -12.63 15.27 13.38
CA LEU A 187 -13.34 14.22 12.66
C LEU A 187 -14.52 13.71 13.47
N SER A 188 -15.69 13.65 12.84
CA SER A 188 -16.91 13.07 13.41
C SER A 188 -17.62 12.18 12.39
N THR A 189 -18.22 11.11 12.89
CA THR A 189 -19.12 10.24 12.13
C THR A 189 -20.54 10.70 12.35
N LEU A 190 -21.25 11.04 11.27
CA LEU A 190 -22.63 11.47 11.35
C LEU A 190 -23.60 10.28 11.48
N GLY A 191 -24.73 10.47 12.15
CA GLY A 191 -25.77 9.45 12.29
C GLY A 191 -26.46 9.05 10.98
N GLN A 192 -26.28 9.84 9.91
CA GLN A 192 -26.88 9.62 8.59
C GLN A 192 -26.13 8.56 7.80
N HIS A 193 -26.88 7.71 7.08
CA HIS A 193 -26.33 6.72 6.16
C HIS A 193 -26.51 7.16 4.70
N TYR A 194 -25.53 6.86 3.85
CA TYR A 194 -25.68 7.06 2.41
C TYR A 194 -25.96 5.73 1.68
N LYS A 195 -26.73 5.82 0.58
CA LYS A 195 -27.13 4.66 -0.24
C LYS A 195 -26.18 4.38 -1.40
N THR A 196 -25.32 5.33 -1.74
CA THR A 196 -24.39 5.21 -2.88
C THR A 196 -23.49 4.00 -2.67
N LYS A 197 -23.40 3.15 -3.70
CA LYS A 197 -22.46 2.02 -3.75
C LYS A 197 -21.41 2.33 -4.80
N ILE A 198 -20.16 2.51 -4.38
CA ILE A 198 -19.01 2.52 -5.28
C ILE A 198 -18.24 1.23 -5.01
N ASN A 199 -18.00 0.45 -6.07
CA ASN A 199 -17.20 -0.75 -5.97
C ASN A 199 -15.72 -0.36 -5.84
N ILE A 200 -14.97 -1.07 -5.02
CA ILE A 200 -13.53 -0.89 -4.88
C ILE A 200 -12.79 -1.02 -6.23
N ALA A 201 -13.28 -1.91 -7.11
CA ALA A 201 -12.75 -2.04 -8.47
C ALA A 201 -12.88 -0.74 -9.29
N THR A 202 -13.94 0.04 -9.08
CA THR A 202 -14.10 1.36 -9.71
C THR A 202 -13.06 2.35 -9.20
N ILE A 203 -12.77 2.32 -7.90
CA ILE A 203 -11.74 3.17 -7.29
C ILE A 203 -10.35 2.75 -7.79
N ASN A 204 -10.05 1.45 -7.84
CA ASN A 204 -8.79 0.94 -8.36
C ASN A 204 -8.59 1.38 -9.81
N LYS A 205 -9.60 1.20 -10.66
CA LYS A 205 -9.55 1.65 -12.05
C LYS A 205 -9.36 3.17 -12.19
N TYR A 206 -9.91 3.97 -11.29
CA TYR A 206 -9.74 5.43 -11.28
C TYR A 206 -8.30 5.87 -11.06
N TYR A 207 -7.51 5.08 -10.31
CA TYR A 207 -6.10 5.34 -10.02
C TYR A 207 -5.14 4.44 -10.81
N GLU A 208 -5.64 3.54 -11.66
CA GLU A 208 -4.86 2.50 -12.34
C GLU A 208 -3.66 3.07 -13.12
N ASP A 209 -3.90 4.13 -13.87
CA ASP A 209 -2.88 4.78 -14.69
C ASP A 209 -2.21 5.99 -13.99
N SER A 210 -2.42 6.16 -12.69
CA SER A 210 -1.86 7.27 -11.91
C SER A 210 -0.62 6.84 -11.15
N PHE A 211 0.38 7.71 -11.09
CA PHE A 211 1.58 7.44 -10.29
C PHE A 211 1.25 7.33 -8.78
N ALA A 212 0.49 8.28 -8.23
CA ALA A 212 0.15 8.29 -6.81
C ALA A 212 -1.30 8.72 -6.55
N MET A 213 -1.54 10.01 -6.27
CA MET A 213 -2.85 10.52 -5.86
C MET A 213 -3.48 11.49 -6.85
N PHE A 214 -2.68 12.10 -7.72
CA PHE A 214 -3.20 12.96 -8.78
C PHE A 214 -3.66 12.10 -9.97
N THR A 215 -4.79 12.45 -10.55
CA THR A 215 -5.43 11.74 -11.66
C THR A 215 -6.23 12.74 -12.50
N ASN A 216 -6.95 12.25 -13.51
CA ASN A 216 -7.77 12.99 -14.48
C ASN A 216 -6.96 13.63 -15.62
N GLU A 217 -5.73 13.21 -15.80
CA GLU A 217 -4.94 13.54 -16.99
C GLU A 217 -5.07 12.44 -18.05
N LYS A 218 -4.66 12.76 -19.27
CA LYS A 218 -4.61 11.77 -20.36
C LYS A 218 -3.51 10.77 -20.09
N VAL A 219 -3.81 9.49 -20.33
CA VAL A 219 -2.80 8.41 -20.28
C VAL A 219 -1.92 8.49 -21.52
N GLU A 220 -0.62 8.55 -21.33
CA GLU A 220 0.39 8.67 -22.37
C GLU A 220 1.50 7.62 -22.23
N ASN A 221 2.13 7.33 -23.35
CA ASN A 221 3.36 6.53 -23.36
C ASN A 221 4.53 7.45 -23.04
N VAL A 222 5.26 7.14 -22.00
CA VAL A 222 6.43 7.90 -21.54
C VAL A 222 7.66 7.02 -21.68
N LYS A 223 8.72 7.55 -22.29
CA LYS A 223 10.03 6.92 -22.36
C LYS A 223 11.06 7.79 -21.67
N ILE A 224 11.79 7.20 -20.76
CA ILE A 224 12.77 7.87 -19.91
C ILE A 224 14.06 7.05 -19.94
N ARG A 225 15.19 7.73 -19.82
CA ARG A 225 16.49 7.09 -19.60
C ARG A 225 17.04 7.49 -18.24
N TYR A 226 17.67 6.55 -17.56
CA TYR A 226 18.43 6.74 -16.34
C TYR A 226 19.85 6.19 -16.50
N ASP A 227 20.81 6.70 -15.72
CA ASP A 227 22.11 6.05 -15.57
C ASP A 227 21.98 4.66 -14.93
N LEU A 228 23.08 3.90 -14.85
CA LEU A 228 23.08 2.55 -14.27
C LEU A 228 22.61 2.53 -12.82
N ARG A 229 23.03 3.51 -12.03
CA ARG A 229 22.70 3.55 -10.60
C ARG A 229 21.21 3.77 -10.39
N ASP A 230 20.66 4.83 -10.94
CA ASP A 230 19.27 5.19 -10.75
C ASP A 230 18.33 4.23 -11.50
N GLY A 231 18.74 3.72 -12.65
CA GLY A 231 18.05 2.69 -13.37
C GLY A 231 17.89 1.40 -12.54
N ASN A 232 18.92 0.99 -11.80
CA ASN A 232 18.82 -0.15 -10.88
C ASN A 232 17.83 0.12 -9.74
N TYR A 233 17.81 1.33 -9.18
CA TYR A 233 16.80 1.71 -8.17
C TYR A 233 15.39 1.66 -8.74
N VAL A 234 15.16 2.23 -9.93
CA VAL A 234 13.85 2.24 -10.59
C VAL A 234 13.42 0.83 -11.02
N LYS A 235 14.37 -0.04 -11.38
CA LYS A 235 14.09 -1.45 -11.67
C LYS A 235 13.71 -2.24 -10.42
N SER A 236 14.37 -1.99 -9.30
CA SER A 236 14.10 -2.68 -8.02
C SER A 236 12.83 -2.21 -7.33
N TYR A 237 12.43 -0.96 -7.56
CA TYR A 237 11.20 -0.36 -7.04
C TYR A 237 10.50 0.42 -8.18
N PRO A 238 9.64 -0.28 -8.96
CA PRO A 238 9.01 0.28 -10.14
C PRO A 238 8.17 1.52 -9.83
N ILE A 239 8.25 2.52 -10.71
CA ILE A 239 7.47 3.75 -10.64
C ILE A 239 5.98 3.45 -10.80
N HIS A 240 5.65 2.51 -11.69
CA HIS A 240 4.28 2.15 -12.02
C HIS A 240 4.22 0.68 -12.49
N HIS A 241 3.07 0.03 -12.34
CA HIS A 241 2.89 -1.38 -12.75
C HIS A 241 3.10 -1.62 -14.25
N SER A 242 2.88 -0.60 -15.09
CA SER A 242 3.12 -0.66 -16.54
C SER A 242 4.60 -0.52 -16.93
N GLN A 243 5.50 -0.39 -15.95
CA GLN A 243 6.91 -0.15 -16.22
C GLN A 243 7.58 -1.33 -16.92
N VAL A 244 8.24 -1.03 -18.04
CA VAL A 244 9.21 -1.91 -18.69
C VAL A 244 10.57 -1.24 -18.57
N CYS A 245 11.56 -1.95 -18.03
CA CYS A 245 12.89 -1.42 -17.74
C CYS A 245 13.94 -2.32 -18.43
N GLU A 246 14.64 -1.77 -19.42
CA GLU A 246 15.61 -2.49 -20.24
C GLU A 246 16.98 -1.78 -20.18
N LEU A 247 18.05 -2.58 -20.11
CA LEU A 247 19.41 -2.06 -20.22
C LEU A 247 19.61 -1.52 -21.64
N ASN A 248 20.20 -0.33 -21.80
CA ASN A 248 20.51 0.21 -23.12
C ASN A 248 21.62 -0.59 -23.79
N ASP A 249 21.74 -0.46 -25.12
CA ASP A 249 22.70 -1.23 -25.93
C ASP A 249 24.15 -1.01 -25.48
N GLU A 250 24.49 0.18 -25.02
CA GLU A 250 25.81 0.56 -24.53
C GLU A 250 26.10 0.08 -23.10
N LYS A 251 25.10 -0.48 -22.43
CA LYS A 251 25.14 -0.93 -21.01
C LYS A 251 25.55 0.18 -20.03
N THR A 252 25.26 1.43 -20.37
CA THR A 252 25.58 2.62 -19.56
C THR A 252 24.39 3.13 -18.75
N GLY A 253 23.19 2.62 -19.00
CA GLY A 253 21.95 3.03 -18.34
C GLY A 253 20.76 2.18 -18.73
N TYR A 254 19.60 2.57 -18.24
CA TYR A 254 18.33 1.87 -18.49
C TYR A 254 17.36 2.77 -19.24
N ASN A 255 16.73 2.19 -20.27
CA ASN A 255 15.55 2.75 -20.90
C ASN A 255 14.31 2.24 -20.14
N VAL A 256 13.45 3.17 -19.72
CA VAL A 256 12.24 2.88 -18.96
C VAL A 256 11.05 3.36 -19.76
N SER A 257 10.14 2.45 -20.07
CA SER A 257 8.88 2.74 -20.77
C SER A 257 7.72 2.60 -19.80
N LEU A 258 6.79 3.55 -19.82
CA LEU A 258 5.63 3.65 -18.96
C LEU A 258 4.40 3.98 -19.78
N LYS A 259 3.24 3.49 -19.35
CA LYS A 259 1.93 3.96 -19.80
C LYS A 259 1.23 4.57 -18.59
N ILE A 260 1.17 5.90 -18.50
CA ILE A 260 0.83 6.60 -17.26
C ILE A 260 0.23 7.99 -17.55
N GLN A 261 -0.53 8.50 -16.59
CA GLN A 261 -0.97 9.90 -16.60
C GLN A 261 0.19 10.81 -16.16
N ILE A 262 0.47 11.86 -16.94
CA ILE A 262 1.54 12.83 -16.61
C ILE A 262 0.97 13.84 -15.62
N THR A 263 1.00 13.47 -14.36
CA THR A 263 0.49 14.27 -13.25
C THR A 263 1.61 14.97 -12.49
N LEU A 264 1.27 15.96 -11.66
CA LEU A 264 2.26 16.71 -10.89
C LEU A 264 3.11 15.80 -9.98
N ASP A 265 2.51 14.80 -9.32
CA ASP A 265 3.24 13.87 -8.46
C ASP A 265 4.18 12.93 -9.24
N PHE A 266 3.83 12.58 -10.49
CA PHE A 266 4.74 11.88 -11.40
C PHE A 266 5.92 12.78 -11.82
N ILE A 267 5.65 14.04 -12.17
CA ILE A 267 6.69 15.02 -12.49
C ILE A 267 7.65 15.20 -11.30
N MET A 268 7.13 15.31 -10.08
CA MET A 268 7.94 15.38 -8.86
C MET A 268 8.79 14.13 -8.66
N GLU A 269 8.29 12.95 -9.03
CA GLU A 269 9.08 11.71 -8.99
C GLU A 269 10.27 11.77 -9.96
N LEU A 270 10.05 12.22 -11.19
CA LEU A 270 11.13 12.41 -12.15
C LEU A 270 12.17 13.42 -11.66
N MET A 271 11.71 14.54 -11.10
CA MET A 271 12.59 15.57 -10.54
C MET A 271 13.40 15.08 -9.34
N SER A 272 12.93 14.09 -8.60
CA SER A 272 13.67 13.52 -7.47
C SER A 272 14.99 12.85 -7.89
N ARG A 273 15.15 12.58 -9.20
CA ARG A 273 16.34 12.01 -9.84
C ARG A 273 16.88 12.92 -10.96
N ALA A 274 16.80 14.24 -10.77
CA ALA A 274 17.14 15.24 -11.78
C ALA A 274 18.56 15.14 -12.33
N TRP A 275 19.49 14.54 -11.56
CA TRP A 275 20.90 14.37 -11.99
C TRP A 275 21.10 13.24 -13.01
N SER A 276 20.14 12.34 -13.23
CA SER A 276 20.28 11.21 -14.16
C SER A 276 19.11 11.05 -15.12
N VAL A 277 17.93 11.60 -14.81
CA VAL A 277 16.73 11.45 -15.63
C VAL A 277 16.87 12.21 -16.96
N GLU A 278 16.63 11.50 -18.06
CA GLU A 278 16.44 12.07 -19.38
C GLU A 278 15.08 11.64 -19.93
N VAL A 279 14.21 12.59 -20.22
CA VAL A 279 12.94 12.31 -20.91
C VAL A 279 13.20 12.21 -22.39
N ILE A 280 12.83 11.07 -22.99
CA ILE A 280 12.93 10.82 -24.43
C ILE A 280 11.59 11.17 -25.11
N GLU A 281 10.49 10.69 -24.58
CA GLU A 281 9.12 10.90 -25.03
C GLU A 281 8.18 11.04 -23.83
N PRO A 282 7.11 11.85 -23.93
CA PRO A 282 6.75 12.75 -25.03
C PRO A 282 7.51 14.09 -24.95
N LEU A 283 7.57 14.80 -26.09
CA LEU A 283 8.32 16.08 -26.20
C LEU A 283 7.82 17.14 -25.21
N HIS A 284 6.52 17.28 -25.04
CA HIS A 284 5.95 18.28 -24.12
C HIS A 284 6.38 18.04 -22.64
N LEU A 285 6.55 16.78 -22.21
CA LEU A 285 7.06 16.46 -20.89
C LEU A 285 8.54 16.85 -20.77
N LYS A 286 9.35 16.58 -21.81
CA LYS A 286 10.75 16.97 -21.87
C LYS A 286 10.91 18.50 -21.76
N GLU A 287 10.14 19.25 -22.56
CA GLU A 287 10.15 20.72 -22.54
C GLU A 287 9.69 21.27 -21.18
N TYR A 288 8.66 20.67 -20.59
CA TYR A 288 8.14 21.09 -19.29
C TYR A 288 9.17 20.88 -18.17
N LEU A 289 9.85 19.74 -18.13
CA LEU A 289 10.92 19.51 -17.17
C LEU A 289 12.12 20.43 -17.39
N ALA A 290 12.54 20.65 -18.64
CA ALA A 290 13.60 21.58 -18.96
C ALA A 290 13.32 22.99 -18.42
N LYS A 291 12.07 23.46 -18.59
CA LYS A 291 11.64 24.75 -18.03
C LYS A 291 11.67 24.78 -16.50
N ILE A 292 11.23 23.71 -15.83
CA ILE A 292 11.32 23.64 -14.37
C ILE A 292 12.76 23.72 -13.89
N PHE A 293 13.69 23.07 -14.58
CA PHE A 293 15.12 23.12 -14.23
C PHE A 293 15.72 24.49 -14.47
N GLU A 294 15.37 25.16 -15.57
CA GLU A 294 15.76 26.55 -15.85
C GLU A 294 15.25 27.50 -14.74
N ASP A 295 13.95 27.42 -14.43
CA ASP A 295 13.32 28.23 -13.38
C ASP A 295 13.97 27.95 -12.00
N ALA A 296 14.35 26.69 -11.74
CA ALA A 296 15.05 26.31 -10.51
C ALA A 296 16.47 26.90 -10.48
N GLN A 297 17.20 26.88 -11.58
CA GLN A 297 18.51 27.50 -11.70
C GLN A 297 18.42 29.01 -11.39
N VAL A 298 17.47 29.71 -12.03
CA VAL A 298 17.29 31.17 -11.80
C VAL A 298 16.98 31.48 -10.32
N ARG A 299 16.20 30.62 -9.63
CA ARG A 299 15.93 30.84 -8.20
C ARG A 299 17.11 30.57 -7.27
N ASN A 300 18.13 29.86 -7.73
CA ASN A 300 19.29 29.45 -6.92
C ASN A 300 20.60 30.13 -7.34
N THR A 301 20.55 31.04 -8.28
CA THR A 301 21.64 31.96 -8.68
C THR A 301 21.33 33.38 -8.24
#